data_13e48da095b1515f44ab002dae7a1c9e
#
_entry.id   13e48da095b1515f44ab002dae7a1c9e
#
_cell.length_a   1.000
_cell.length_b   1.000
_cell.length_c   1.000
_cell.angle_alpha   90.00
_cell.angle_beta   90.00
_cell.angle_gamma   90.00
#
_symmetry.space_group_name_H-M   'P 1'
#
loop_
_entity.id
_entity.type
_entity.pdbx_description
1 polymer ?
#
loop_
_entity_poly.entity_id
_entity_poly.type
_entity_poly.pdbx_seq_one_letter_code
_entity_poly.pdbx_strand_id
1 'polypeptide(L)'
;MSYGVKLHLLCATNRIPISYELTPASVADISVSEELINEAALGKAVARRLLADLAYRSEDLKEALAEVGILLATEPSERRHGVRQHIEIALSSLKRVFGLGETLATTLIGLATRIAAKIAAYTYAFMVNRVLGRPQGHIKELWA
;
A
#
# COMPACT_ATOMS: atom_id res chain seq x y z
N MET A 1 13.18 -2.85 -22.60
CA MET A 1 13.33 -3.47 -21.27
C MET A 1 13.14 -2.40 -20.21
N SER A 2 12.20 -2.57 -19.34
CA SER A 2 12.05 -1.66 -18.20
C SER A 2 12.91 -2.20 -17.05
N TYR A 3 14.05 -1.58 -16.83
CA TYR A 3 14.85 -1.84 -15.63
C TYR A 3 14.27 -0.98 -14.51
N GLY A 4 13.65 -1.61 -13.55
CA GLY A 4 13.07 -0.90 -12.42
C GLY A 4 12.51 -1.84 -11.37
N VAL A 5 12.16 -1.26 -10.23
CA VAL A 5 11.53 -1.93 -9.12
C VAL A 5 10.12 -1.37 -8.95
N LYS A 6 9.15 -2.24 -8.76
CA LYS A 6 7.78 -1.87 -8.39
C LYS A 6 7.58 -1.98 -6.88
N LEU A 7 6.86 -1.01 -6.34
CA LEU A 7 6.32 -1.08 -4.98
C LEU A 7 4.85 -1.49 -5.05
N HIS A 8 4.53 -2.58 -4.40
CA HIS A 8 3.17 -3.02 -4.13
C HIS A 8 2.81 -2.64 -2.70
N LEU A 9 1.72 -1.92 -2.53
CA LEU A 9 1.33 -1.36 -1.24
C LEU A 9 -0.10 -1.72 -0.90
N LEU A 10 -0.31 -2.30 0.27
CA LEU A 10 -1.62 -2.54 0.86
C LEU A 10 -1.86 -1.53 1.97
N CYS A 11 -2.90 -0.71 1.83
CA CYS A 11 -3.27 0.32 2.80
C CYS A 11 -4.64 0.06 3.41
N ALA A 12 -4.80 0.46 4.65
CA ALA A 12 -6.11 0.63 5.27
C ALA A 12 -6.85 1.86 4.68
N THR A 13 -8.13 1.98 4.94
CA THR A 13 -8.96 3.09 4.45
C THR A 13 -8.53 4.47 4.99
N ASN A 14 -7.82 4.50 6.11
CA ASN A 14 -7.21 5.72 6.65
C ASN A 14 -5.84 6.06 6.01
N ARG A 15 -5.45 5.38 4.94
CA ARG A 15 -4.20 5.57 4.19
C ARG A 15 -2.94 5.10 4.91
N ILE A 16 -3.06 4.34 5.99
CA ILE A 16 -1.92 3.75 6.69
C ILE A 16 -1.51 2.45 5.99
N PRO A 17 -0.24 2.30 5.58
CA PRO A 17 0.28 1.07 5.02
C PRO A 17 0.18 -0.08 6.02
N ILE A 18 -0.32 -1.23 5.55
CA ILE A 18 -0.42 -2.46 6.34
C ILE A 18 0.70 -3.43 5.96
N SER A 19 0.93 -3.57 4.67
CA SER A 19 2.02 -4.37 4.12
C SER A 19 2.52 -3.79 2.79
N TYR A 20 3.74 -4.12 2.42
CA TYR A 20 4.29 -3.76 1.12
C TYR A 20 5.26 -4.82 0.63
N GLU A 21 5.48 -4.86 -0.68
CA GLU A 21 6.43 -5.74 -1.32
C GLU A 21 7.16 -5.00 -2.46
N LEU A 22 8.43 -5.32 -2.64
CA LEU A 22 9.24 -4.81 -3.74
C LEU A 22 9.52 -5.94 -4.72
N THR A 23 9.19 -5.71 -5.98
CA THR A 23 9.46 -6.67 -7.05
C THR A 23 10.16 -6.02 -8.23
N PRO A 24 10.87 -6.82 -9.06
CA PRO A 24 11.27 -6.34 -10.38
C PRO A 24 10.05 -5.85 -11.17
N ALA A 25 10.25 -4.83 -12.01
CA ALA A 25 9.18 -4.25 -12.81
C ALA A 25 8.50 -5.24 -13.77
N SER A 26 9.18 -6.34 -14.10
CA SER A 26 8.69 -7.41 -14.97
C SER A 26 7.72 -8.38 -14.28
N VAL A 27 7.65 -8.40 -12.95
CA VAL A 27 6.78 -9.30 -12.22
C VAL A 27 5.33 -8.81 -12.33
N ALA A 28 4.40 -9.73 -12.59
CA ALA A 28 2.99 -9.41 -12.64
C ALA A 28 2.44 -9.10 -11.25
N ASP A 29 1.58 -8.10 -11.15
CA ASP A 29 1.05 -7.62 -9.86
C ASP A 29 0.29 -8.71 -9.11
N ILE A 30 -0.43 -9.58 -9.82
CA ILE A 30 -1.18 -10.68 -9.21
C ILE A 30 -0.27 -11.69 -8.48
N SER A 31 0.96 -11.89 -8.96
CA SER A 31 1.90 -12.85 -8.36
C SER A 31 2.32 -12.48 -6.94
N VAL A 32 2.14 -11.22 -6.55
CA VAL A 32 2.55 -10.67 -5.24
C VAL A 32 1.40 -10.58 -4.26
N SER A 33 0.17 -10.75 -4.75
CA SER A 33 -1.04 -10.53 -3.95
C SER A 33 -1.14 -11.45 -2.73
N GLU A 34 -0.76 -12.71 -2.85
CA GLU A 34 -0.78 -13.66 -1.73
C GLU A 34 0.16 -13.23 -0.60
N GLU A 35 1.39 -12.83 -0.93
CA GLU A 35 2.36 -12.38 0.07
C GLU A 35 1.89 -11.14 0.79
N LEU A 36 1.38 -10.14 0.06
CA LEU A 36 0.83 -8.92 0.65
C LEU A 36 -0.31 -9.19 1.63
N ILE A 37 -1.21 -10.10 1.25
CA ILE A 37 -2.38 -10.46 2.05
C ILE A 37 -1.97 -11.27 3.28
N ASN A 38 -1.05 -12.21 3.13
CA ASN A 38 -0.53 -13.02 4.22
C ASN A 38 0.24 -12.17 5.24
N GLU A 39 1.10 -11.27 4.80
CA GLU A 39 1.82 -10.35 5.69
C GLU A 39 0.86 -9.42 6.43
N ALA A 40 -0.18 -8.93 5.77
CA ALA A 40 -1.21 -8.11 6.39
C ALA A 40 -2.05 -8.88 7.42
N ALA A 41 -1.95 -10.21 7.46
CA ALA A 41 -2.74 -11.09 8.33
C ALA A 41 -4.25 -10.80 8.24
N LEU A 42 -4.75 -10.54 7.02
CA LEU A 42 -6.14 -10.14 6.78
C LEU A 42 -7.16 -11.19 7.26
N GLY A 43 -6.75 -12.46 7.33
CA GLY A 43 -7.59 -13.53 7.92
C GLY A 43 -7.85 -13.36 9.42
N LYS A 44 -7.04 -12.54 10.12
CA LYS A 44 -7.22 -12.18 11.53
C LYS A 44 -7.78 -10.77 11.72
N ALA A 45 -7.79 -9.96 10.66
CA ALA A 45 -8.32 -8.61 10.68
C ALA A 45 -9.82 -8.62 10.39
N VAL A 46 -10.53 -7.61 10.87
CA VAL A 46 -11.96 -7.41 10.61
C VAL A 46 -12.20 -6.79 9.23
N ALA A 47 -11.31 -7.05 8.28
CA ALA A 47 -11.48 -6.58 6.91
C ALA A 47 -12.57 -7.39 6.21
N ARG A 48 -13.59 -6.70 5.71
CA ARG A 48 -14.70 -7.33 4.98
C ARG A 48 -14.58 -7.15 3.46
N ARG A 49 -13.77 -6.22 3.02
CA ARG A 49 -13.61 -5.88 1.61
C ARG A 49 -12.19 -5.46 1.32
N LEU A 50 -11.64 -6.02 0.26
CA LEU A 50 -10.35 -5.65 -0.30
C LEU A 50 -10.59 -5.02 -1.67
N LEU A 51 -10.10 -3.81 -1.86
CA LEU A 51 -10.19 -3.08 -3.12
C LEU A 51 -8.82 -3.12 -3.80
N ALA A 52 -8.82 -3.55 -5.05
CA ALA A 52 -7.60 -3.66 -5.84
C ALA A 52 -7.83 -3.16 -7.27
N ASP A 53 -6.77 -2.90 -7.98
CA ASP A 53 -6.81 -2.59 -9.41
C ASP A 53 -7.07 -3.86 -10.23
N LEU A 54 -7.46 -3.69 -11.49
CA LEU A 54 -7.72 -4.79 -12.42
C LEU A 54 -6.51 -5.72 -12.60
N ALA A 55 -5.30 -5.21 -12.41
CA ALA A 55 -4.08 -6.00 -12.42
C ALA A 55 -4.04 -7.13 -11.37
N TYR A 56 -4.85 -7.02 -10.32
CA TYR A 56 -5.01 -8.04 -9.26
C TYR A 56 -6.24 -8.92 -9.43
N ARG A 57 -6.89 -8.85 -10.59
CA ARG A 57 -8.07 -9.67 -10.87
C ARG A 57 -7.68 -11.14 -11.04
N SER A 58 -8.23 -11.98 -10.16
CA SER A 58 -8.06 -13.43 -10.20
C SER A 58 -9.28 -14.09 -9.54
N GLU A 59 -9.88 -15.05 -10.22
CA GLU A 59 -10.98 -15.82 -9.64
C GLU A 59 -10.50 -16.68 -8.47
N ASP A 60 -9.30 -17.29 -8.58
CA ASP A 60 -8.72 -18.10 -7.51
C ASP A 60 -8.49 -17.26 -6.25
N LEU A 61 -7.95 -16.03 -6.39
CA LEU A 61 -7.77 -15.11 -5.28
C LEU A 61 -9.11 -14.67 -4.68
N LYS A 62 -10.09 -14.43 -5.53
CA LYS A 62 -11.44 -14.03 -5.11
C LYS A 62 -12.12 -15.13 -4.29
N GLU A 63 -12.02 -16.39 -4.74
CA GLU A 63 -12.55 -17.55 -4.02
C GLU A 63 -11.83 -17.77 -2.69
N ALA A 64 -10.49 -17.74 -2.68
CA ALA A 64 -9.70 -17.89 -1.47
C ALA A 64 -10.02 -16.80 -0.41
N LEU A 65 -10.22 -15.57 -0.83
CA LEU A 65 -10.62 -14.48 0.07
C LEU A 65 -12.06 -14.64 0.56
N ALA A 66 -12.97 -15.13 -0.29
CA ALA A 66 -14.35 -15.38 0.09
C ALA A 66 -14.46 -16.46 1.19
N GLU A 67 -13.61 -17.47 1.19
CA GLU A 67 -13.54 -18.50 2.21
C GLU A 67 -13.27 -17.93 3.62
N VAL A 68 -12.52 -16.83 3.69
CA VAL A 68 -12.23 -16.12 4.95
C VAL A 68 -13.13 -14.89 5.17
N GLY A 69 -14.18 -14.77 4.36
CA GLY A 69 -15.20 -13.71 4.53
C GLY A 69 -14.82 -12.35 3.95
N ILE A 70 -13.83 -12.28 3.05
CA ILE A 70 -13.36 -11.05 2.42
C ILE A 70 -13.85 -10.99 0.96
N LEU A 71 -14.52 -9.89 0.59
CA LEU A 71 -14.91 -9.61 -0.78
C LEU A 71 -13.79 -8.89 -1.52
N LEU A 72 -13.27 -9.49 -2.58
CA LEU A 72 -12.34 -8.83 -3.50
C LEU A 72 -13.13 -8.02 -4.53
N ALA A 73 -12.93 -6.71 -4.58
CA ALA A 73 -13.53 -5.79 -5.53
C ALA A 73 -12.47 -5.20 -6.46
N THR A 74 -12.44 -5.64 -7.71
CA THR A 74 -11.49 -5.15 -8.73
C THR A 74 -12.19 -4.35 -9.83
N GLU A 75 -13.47 -4.58 -10.06
CA GLU A 75 -14.24 -3.85 -11.06
C GLU A 75 -14.56 -2.43 -10.62
N PRO A 76 -14.53 -1.44 -11.53
CA PRO A 76 -14.88 -0.06 -11.21
C PRO A 76 -16.26 0.12 -10.59
N SER A 77 -17.25 -0.69 -11.02
CA SER A 77 -18.62 -0.69 -10.50
C SER A 77 -18.73 -1.18 -9.05
N GLU A 78 -17.79 -2.03 -8.61
CA GLU A 78 -17.77 -2.60 -7.27
C GLU A 78 -17.07 -1.68 -6.26
N ARG A 79 -16.32 -0.69 -6.75
CA ARG A 79 -15.56 0.24 -5.93
C ARG A 79 -16.46 1.38 -5.46
N ARG A 80 -16.45 1.62 -4.16
CA ARG A 80 -17.07 2.84 -3.63
C ARG A 80 -16.33 4.07 -4.13
N HIS A 81 -17.07 5.07 -4.55
CA HIS A 81 -16.52 6.37 -4.96
C HIS A 81 -15.58 6.92 -3.87
N GLY A 82 -14.40 7.34 -4.25
CA GLY A 82 -13.41 7.94 -3.35
C GLY A 82 -12.40 6.98 -2.73
N VAL A 83 -12.65 5.67 -2.69
CA VAL A 83 -11.70 4.73 -2.04
C VAL A 83 -10.39 4.57 -2.83
N ARG A 84 -10.46 4.61 -4.16
CA ARG A 84 -9.25 4.59 -5.00
C ARG A 84 -8.33 5.77 -4.70
N GLN A 85 -8.89 6.93 -4.38
CA GLN A 85 -8.13 8.12 -4.03
C GLN A 85 -7.26 7.93 -2.78
N HIS A 86 -7.64 7.06 -1.84
CA HIS A 86 -6.86 6.85 -0.62
C HIS A 86 -5.47 6.29 -0.91
N ILE A 87 -5.35 5.30 -1.80
CA ILE A 87 -4.04 4.76 -2.18
C ILE A 87 -3.23 5.76 -3.02
N GLU A 88 -3.88 6.49 -3.91
CA GLU A 88 -3.25 7.52 -4.71
C GLU A 88 -2.71 8.67 -3.84
N ILE A 89 -3.45 9.08 -2.82
CA ILE A 89 -3.01 10.10 -1.85
C ILE A 89 -1.84 9.58 -1.02
N ALA A 90 -1.89 8.33 -0.55
CA ALA A 90 -0.80 7.72 0.20
C ALA A 90 0.50 7.69 -0.63
N LEU A 91 0.43 7.20 -1.86
CA LEU A 91 1.59 7.17 -2.77
C LEU A 91 2.10 8.57 -3.12
N SER A 92 1.21 9.52 -3.34
CA SER A 92 1.58 10.92 -3.59
C SER A 92 2.27 11.55 -2.39
N SER A 93 1.80 11.28 -1.19
CA SER A 93 2.41 11.77 0.05
C SER A 93 3.80 11.16 0.28
N LEU A 94 3.96 9.85 0.04
CA LEU A 94 5.25 9.17 0.10
C LEU A 94 6.25 9.77 -0.89
N LYS A 95 5.82 10.10 -2.09
CA LYS A 95 6.67 10.73 -3.12
C LYS A 95 7.03 12.17 -2.78
N ARG A 96 6.06 12.98 -2.39
CA ARG A 96 6.26 14.44 -2.21
C ARG A 96 6.91 14.80 -0.89
N VAL A 97 6.54 14.13 0.20
CA VAL A 97 7.03 14.46 1.55
C VAL A 97 8.27 13.66 1.89
N PHE A 98 8.31 12.39 1.54
CA PHE A 98 9.39 11.46 1.89
C PHE A 98 10.32 11.12 0.73
N GLY A 99 10.10 11.66 -0.47
CA GLY A 99 10.98 11.47 -1.63
C GLY A 99 11.08 10.02 -2.08
N LEU A 100 9.97 9.28 -2.10
CA LEU A 100 9.96 7.85 -2.45
C LEU A 100 10.57 7.57 -3.84
N GLY A 101 10.41 8.49 -4.80
CA GLY A 101 10.97 8.39 -6.15
C GLY A 101 12.45 8.78 -6.26
N GLU A 102 13.04 9.36 -5.21
CA GLU A 102 14.39 9.93 -5.20
C GLU A 102 15.26 9.26 -4.13
N THR A 103 15.47 7.96 -4.27
CA THR A 103 16.16 7.20 -3.22
C THR A 103 17.67 7.34 -3.27
N LEU A 104 18.26 7.73 -4.39
CA LEU A 104 19.73 7.79 -4.62
C LEU A 104 20.45 6.47 -4.24
N ALA A 105 19.72 5.36 -4.21
CA ALA A 105 20.27 4.07 -3.87
C ALA A 105 21.03 3.48 -5.07
N THR A 106 22.22 2.95 -4.80
CA THR A 106 23.08 2.32 -5.82
C THR A 106 23.00 0.79 -5.77
N THR A 107 22.42 0.23 -4.71
CA THR A 107 22.24 -1.22 -4.52
C THR A 107 20.80 -1.55 -4.23
N LEU A 108 20.39 -2.80 -4.50
CA LEU A 108 19.04 -3.29 -4.21
C LEU A 108 18.74 -3.27 -2.70
N ILE A 109 19.71 -3.68 -1.88
CA ILE A 109 19.59 -3.66 -0.42
C ILE A 109 19.43 -2.21 0.09
N GLY A 110 20.23 -1.29 -0.44
CA GLY A 110 20.13 0.13 -0.12
C GLY A 110 18.78 0.72 -0.51
N LEU A 111 18.24 0.33 -1.67
CA LEU A 111 16.92 0.73 -2.12
C LEU A 111 15.83 0.22 -1.18
N ALA A 112 15.83 -1.08 -0.87
CA ALA A 112 14.87 -1.70 0.02
C ALA A 112 14.90 -1.05 1.42
N THR A 113 16.07 -0.81 1.98
CA THR A 113 16.24 -0.15 3.28
C THR A 113 15.66 1.27 3.28
N ARG A 114 15.94 2.04 2.25
CA ARG A 114 15.43 3.42 2.13
C ARG A 114 13.92 3.48 1.95
N ILE A 115 13.35 2.57 1.16
CA ILE A 115 11.90 2.48 0.99
C ILE A 115 11.24 2.08 2.31
N ALA A 116 11.77 1.09 3.01
CA ALA A 116 11.28 0.69 4.33
C ALA A 116 11.29 1.86 5.32
N ALA A 117 12.38 2.60 5.38
CA ALA A 117 12.51 3.78 6.25
C ALA A 117 11.47 4.87 5.92
N LYS A 118 11.21 5.11 4.63
CA LYS A 118 10.22 6.12 4.17
C LYS A 118 8.79 5.70 4.51
N ILE A 119 8.45 4.44 4.33
CA ILE A 119 7.13 3.90 4.70
C ILE A 119 6.96 3.95 6.24
N ALA A 120 7.98 3.59 7.00
CA ALA A 120 7.96 3.68 8.45
C ALA A 120 7.79 5.13 8.94
N ALA A 121 8.51 6.08 8.35
CA ALA A 121 8.39 7.50 8.67
C ALA A 121 6.99 8.05 8.36
N TYR A 122 6.42 7.67 7.22
CA TYR A 122 5.04 8.02 6.85
C TYR A 122 4.03 7.48 7.88
N THR A 123 4.13 6.21 8.23
CA THR A 123 3.26 5.58 9.22
C THR A 123 3.40 6.23 10.60
N TYR A 124 4.63 6.51 11.00
CA TYR A 124 4.92 7.21 12.25
C TYR A 124 4.31 8.62 12.28
N ALA A 125 4.36 9.35 11.16
CA ALA A 125 3.74 10.68 11.05
C ALA A 125 2.22 10.63 11.33
N PHE A 126 1.53 9.61 10.83
CA PHE A 126 0.11 9.39 11.16
C PHE A 126 -0.12 9.13 12.65
N MET A 127 0.75 8.34 13.27
CA MET A 127 0.67 8.07 14.71
C MET A 127 0.90 9.33 15.53
N VAL A 128 1.88 10.14 15.18
CA VAL A 128 2.18 11.42 15.86
C VAL A 128 0.98 12.36 15.76
N ASN A 129 0.41 12.54 14.58
CA ASN A 129 -0.79 13.36 14.40
C ASN A 129 -1.96 12.86 15.26
N ARG A 130 -2.15 11.54 15.34
CA ARG A 130 -3.18 10.95 16.19
C ARG A 130 -2.96 11.28 17.66
N VAL A 131 -1.74 11.15 18.16
CA VAL A 131 -1.39 11.49 19.55
C VAL A 131 -1.59 12.97 19.86
N LEU A 132 -1.28 13.84 18.89
CA LEU A 132 -1.44 15.28 19.00
C LEU A 132 -2.89 15.77 18.77
N GLY A 133 -3.84 14.87 18.51
CA GLY A 133 -5.22 15.24 18.21
C GLY A 133 -5.40 15.98 16.88
N ARG A 134 -4.45 15.83 15.96
CA ARG A 134 -4.49 16.46 14.63
C ARG A 134 -5.08 15.51 13.58
N PRO A 135 -5.60 16.04 12.45
CA PRO A 135 -5.97 15.19 11.33
C PRO A 135 -4.77 14.36 10.86
N GLN A 136 -4.94 13.03 10.85
CA GLN A 136 -3.82 12.10 10.65
C GLN A 136 -3.07 12.32 9.33
N GLY A 137 -3.78 12.68 8.27
CA GLY A 137 -3.20 12.90 6.95
C GLY A 137 -2.47 14.23 6.75
N HIS A 138 -2.49 15.14 7.73
CA HIS A 138 -1.80 16.43 7.67
C HIS A 138 -0.32 16.31 8.05
N ILE A 139 0.40 15.45 7.33
CA ILE A 139 1.78 15.11 7.65
C ILE A 139 2.80 16.20 7.33
N LYS A 140 2.53 17.07 6.33
CA LYS A 140 3.42 18.17 5.99
C LYS A 140 3.64 19.15 7.15
N GLU A 141 2.62 19.36 7.96
CA GLU A 141 2.64 20.30 9.08
C GLU A 141 3.58 19.87 10.21
N LEU A 142 3.99 18.59 10.23
CA LEU A 142 4.96 18.09 11.21
C LEU A 142 6.39 18.56 10.92
N TRP A 143 6.65 18.99 9.68
CA TRP A 143 7.96 19.45 9.23
C TRP A 143 8.00 20.95 8.89
N ALA A 144 6.92 21.60 9.09
CA ALA A 144 6.82 23.05 8.83
C ALA A 144 7.42 23.88 9.98
#